data_0dab7c81448b66a6c84759e7b3ea0202
#
_entry.id   0dab7c81448b66a6c84759e7b3ea0202
#
_cell.length_a   1.000
_cell.length_b   1.000
_cell.length_c   1.000
_cell.angle_alpha   90.00
_cell.angle_beta   90.00
_cell.angle_gamma   90.00
#
_symmetry.space_group_name_H-M   'P 1'
#
loop_
_entity.id
_entity.type
_entity.pdbx_description
1 polymer ?
#
loop_
_entity_poly.entity_id
_entity_poly.type
_entity_poly.pdbx_seq_one_letter_code
_entity_poly.pdbx_strand_id
1 'polypeptide(L)'
;MKAILVGKNQELTWSDVPDPVVREDEVLIEIHAAALNRADLMQRAGDYPPPPGCPEWMGLEVAGIIKAVGSEAAKYRKIGDEVCALLGGGGYAEYVAVRYDMTMPVPAPMSLVQAAAMPEAFATAYLNLFIEGQAKPGETLLMHAGASGLASVVIPMAKAFGLRVVTSVLDEEKARSIQHLNADRIIVSAKEDAEQALREELEAGHGVDIAIDCLGSDMMGRCLPYMERGGRWIMIATLAGDTSVVNMKEMYKRSLRLIGNTLRARTPQMKAEILAKLVRDVWPMVEAGKIAPTVYRVLPIEQAEEAHAILMRGENVGKVVLTVSH
;
A
#
# COMPACT_ATOMS: atom_id res chain seq x y z
N MET A 1 0.57 -20.24 -19.81
CA MET A 1 -0.41 -19.46 -19.05
C MET A 1 -0.66 -18.10 -19.70
N LYS A 2 -1.65 -17.34 -19.19
CA LYS A 2 -1.89 -15.97 -19.67
C LYS A 2 -1.48 -14.91 -18.65
N ALA A 3 -1.13 -13.73 -19.16
CA ALA A 3 -0.81 -12.54 -18.36
C ALA A 3 -1.24 -11.26 -19.10
N ILE A 4 -1.38 -10.15 -18.37
CA ILE A 4 -1.59 -8.83 -18.96
C ILE A 4 -0.24 -8.25 -19.41
N LEU A 5 -0.09 -8.08 -20.71
CA LEU A 5 1.07 -7.43 -21.32
C LEU A 5 0.76 -5.99 -21.69
N VAL A 6 1.79 -5.14 -21.65
CA VAL A 6 1.73 -3.75 -22.11
C VAL A 6 2.21 -3.71 -23.58
N GLY A 7 1.32 -3.31 -24.46
CA GLY A 7 1.62 -3.16 -25.89
C GLY A 7 2.39 -1.85 -26.19
N LYS A 8 2.75 -1.66 -27.47
CA LYS A 8 3.55 -0.51 -27.92
C LYS A 8 2.91 0.85 -27.68
N ASN A 9 1.57 0.89 -27.69
CA ASN A 9 0.80 2.11 -27.43
C ASN A 9 0.28 2.13 -25.99
N GLN A 10 0.89 1.36 -25.09
CA GLN A 10 0.51 1.20 -23.68
C GLN A 10 -0.85 0.52 -23.46
N GLU A 11 -1.43 -0.13 -24.48
CA GLU A 11 -2.63 -0.94 -24.32
C GLU A 11 -2.36 -2.19 -23.47
N LEU A 12 -3.34 -2.61 -22.67
CA LEU A 12 -3.26 -3.81 -21.83
C LEU A 12 -3.96 -4.97 -22.52
N THR A 13 -3.24 -6.07 -22.74
CA THR A 13 -3.76 -7.24 -23.45
C THR A 13 -3.57 -8.52 -22.64
N TRP A 14 -4.63 -9.35 -22.54
CA TRP A 14 -4.57 -10.67 -21.94
C TRP A 14 -3.97 -11.67 -22.94
N SER A 15 -2.71 -12.05 -22.75
CA SER A 15 -1.88 -12.70 -23.76
C SER A 15 -1.18 -13.93 -23.20
N ASP A 16 -0.85 -14.89 -24.09
CA ASP A 16 -0.08 -16.07 -23.73
C ASP A 16 1.38 -15.73 -23.40
N VAL A 17 1.85 -16.26 -22.28
CA VAL A 17 3.23 -16.15 -21.78
C VAL A 17 3.72 -17.55 -21.32
N PRO A 18 5.03 -17.78 -21.21
CA PRO A 18 5.55 -19.02 -20.62
C PRO A 18 5.06 -19.23 -19.19
N ASP A 19 4.85 -20.48 -18.81
CA ASP A 19 4.55 -20.84 -17.43
C ASP A 19 5.73 -20.54 -16.52
N PRO A 20 5.50 -20.09 -15.26
CA PRO A 20 6.57 -19.82 -14.32
C PRO A 20 7.26 -21.13 -13.87
N VAL A 21 8.58 -21.07 -13.74
CA VAL A 21 9.39 -22.16 -13.20
C VAL A 21 9.57 -21.96 -11.70
N VAL A 22 9.20 -22.96 -10.91
CA VAL A 22 9.29 -22.93 -9.44
C VAL A 22 10.71 -23.30 -8.99
N ARG A 23 11.38 -22.46 -8.23
CA ARG A 23 12.68 -22.73 -7.62
C ARG A 23 12.51 -23.44 -6.27
N GLU A 24 13.62 -23.86 -5.68
CA GLU A 24 13.63 -24.62 -4.43
C GLU A 24 12.97 -23.86 -3.27
N ASP A 25 13.16 -22.53 -3.20
CA ASP A 25 12.63 -21.64 -2.16
C ASP A 25 11.31 -20.95 -2.55
N GLU A 26 10.68 -21.37 -3.65
CA GLU A 26 9.47 -20.76 -4.19
C GLU A 26 8.23 -21.64 -4.08
N VAL A 27 7.09 -21.01 -4.17
CA VAL A 27 5.78 -21.61 -4.36
C VAL A 27 5.14 -21.11 -5.65
N LEU A 28 4.35 -21.95 -6.31
CA LEU A 28 3.49 -21.56 -7.41
C LEU A 28 2.10 -21.25 -6.87
N ILE A 29 1.65 -20.03 -7.06
CA ILE A 29 0.31 -19.61 -6.69
C ILE A 29 -0.56 -19.57 -7.95
N GLU A 30 -1.69 -20.29 -7.93
CA GLU A 30 -2.81 -20.06 -8.85
C GLU A 30 -3.52 -18.81 -8.37
N ILE A 31 -3.47 -17.75 -9.17
CA ILE A 31 -3.95 -16.42 -8.79
C ILE A 31 -5.47 -16.38 -8.96
N HIS A 32 -6.21 -16.14 -7.90
CA HIS A 32 -7.65 -15.91 -7.92
C HIS A 32 -8.00 -14.42 -7.97
N ALA A 33 -7.13 -13.59 -7.37
CA ALA A 33 -7.30 -12.15 -7.39
C ALA A 33 -5.95 -11.42 -7.31
N ALA A 34 -5.87 -10.25 -7.96
CA ALA A 34 -4.74 -9.33 -7.92
C ALA A 34 -5.25 -7.91 -7.66
N ALA A 35 -4.61 -7.14 -6.78
CA ALA A 35 -5.04 -5.78 -6.52
C ALA A 35 -4.12 -4.75 -7.18
N LEU A 36 -4.73 -3.63 -7.60
CA LEU A 36 -4.06 -2.55 -8.28
C LEU A 36 -3.32 -1.62 -7.31
N ASN A 37 -2.21 -1.12 -7.77
CA ASN A 37 -1.40 -0.11 -7.10
C ASN A 37 -1.04 1.05 -8.05
N ARG A 38 -0.79 2.23 -7.51
CA ARG A 38 -0.37 3.38 -8.32
C ARG A 38 0.95 3.07 -9.09
N ALA A 39 1.80 2.22 -8.53
CA ALA A 39 3.03 1.75 -9.15
C ALA A 39 2.78 0.96 -10.45
N ASP A 40 1.65 0.29 -10.60
CA ASP A 40 1.29 -0.41 -11.85
C ASP A 40 1.09 0.60 -13.00
N LEU A 41 0.49 1.77 -12.71
CA LEU A 41 0.36 2.85 -13.69
C LEU A 41 1.73 3.39 -14.12
N MET A 42 2.65 3.55 -13.17
CA MET A 42 4.02 3.99 -13.44
C MET A 42 4.81 2.93 -14.22
N GLN A 43 4.63 1.65 -13.89
CA GLN A 43 5.25 0.55 -14.64
C GLN A 43 4.71 0.49 -16.08
N ARG A 44 3.40 0.65 -16.28
CA ARG A 44 2.77 0.76 -17.59
C ARG A 44 3.34 1.91 -18.42
N ALA A 45 3.61 3.05 -17.80
CA ALA A 45 4.22 4.22 -18.43
C ALA A 45 5.73 4.04 -18.73
N GLY A 46 6.39 3.02 -18.15
CA GLY A 46 7.82 2.79 -18.28
C GLY A 46 8.69 3.47 -17.22
N ASP A 47 8.07 4.20 -16.28
CA ASP A 47 8.77 5.00 -15.26
C ASP A 47 9.16 4.19 -14.01
N TYR A 48 8.66 2.96 -13.89
CA TYR A 48 8.88 2.12 -12.69
C TYR A 48 9.08 0.64 -13.07
N PRO A 49 10.24 0.29 -13.67
CA PRO A 49 10.51 -1.07 -14.15
C PRO A 49 10.52 -2.10 -13.01
N PRO A 50 10.18 -3.38 -13.29
CA PRO A 50 10.25 -4.44 -12.29
C PRO A 50 11.69 -4.67 -11.82
N PRO A 51 11.88 -5.12 -10.56
CA PRO A 51 13.20 -5.51 -10.07
C PRO A 51 13.78 -6.67 -10.90
N PRO A 52 15.12 -6.79 -10.99
CA PRO A 52 15.76 -7.91 -11.68
C PRO A 52 15.25 -9.27 -11.18
N GLY A 53 14.91 -10.14 -12.11
CA GLY A 53 14.42 -11.50 -11.83
C GLY A 53 12.90 -11.60 -11.60
N CYS A 54 12.18 -10.48 -11.59
CA CYS A 54 10.72 -10.48 -11.59
C CYS A 54 10.17 -10.49 -13.03
N PRO A 55 8.95 -11.01 -13.25
CA PRO A 55 8.27 -10.89 -14.54
C PRO A 55 8.13 -9.44 -15.00
N GLU A 56 8.12 -9.22 -16.31
CA GLU A 56 8.00 -7.86 -16.88
C GLU A 56 6.58 -7.30 -16.77
N TRP A 57 5.57 -8.16 -16.70
CA TRP A 57 4.18 -7.72 -16.51
C TRP A 57 3.90 -7.31 -15.07
N MET A 58 2.89 -6.46 -14.92
CA MET A 58 2.52 -5.79 -13.68
C MET A 58 1.93 -6.72 -12.62
N GLY A 59 1.57 -6.13 -11.49
CA GLY A 59 0.90 -6.74 -10.36
C GLY A 59 1.85 -6.99 -9.20
N LEU A 60 1.66 -6.21 -8.12
CA LEU A 60 2.54 -6.20 -6.94
C LEU A 60 1.99 -7.04 -5.80
N GLU A 61 0.75 -7.51 -5.91
CA GLU A 61 0.09 -8.29 -4.86
C GLU A 61 -1.01 -9.17 -5.45
N VAL A 62 -1.15 -10.36 -4.87
CA VAL A 62 -2.14 -11.35 -5.26
C VAL A 62 -2.68 -12.10 -4.05
N ALA A 63 -3.80 -12.81 -4.25
CA ALA A 63 -4.21 -13.92 -3.41
C ALA A 63 -4.66 -15.11 -4.27
N GLY A 64 -4.43 -16.30 -3.76
CA GLY A 64 -4.73 -17.53 -4.49
C GLY A 64 -4.36 -18.78 -3.72
N ILE A 65 -4.26 -19.88 -4.45
CA ILE A 65 -4.04 -21.22 -3.89
C ILE A 65 -2.69 -21.76 -4.37
N ILE A 66 -1.89 -22.31 -3.46
CA ILE A 66 -0.61 -22.91 -3.79
C ILE A 66 -0.83 -24.21 -4.57
N LYS A 67 -0.26 -24.32 -5.77
CA LYS A 67 -0.34 -25.50 -6.66
C LYS A 67 0.94 -26.32 -6.74
N ALA A 68 2.10 -25.68 -6.48
CA ALA A 68 3.38 -26.38 -6.40
C ALA A 68 4.28 -25.72 -5.36
N VAL A 69 5.21 -26.49 -4.81
CA VAL A 69 6.09 -26.07 -3.73
C VAL A 69 7.51 -26.58 -4.00
N GLY A 70 8.49 -25.71 -4.01
CA GLY A 70 9.90 -26.09 -4.09
C GLY A 70 10.38 -26.84 -2.85
N SER A 71 11.47 -27.56 -2.97
CA SER A 71 11.98 -28.48 -1.93
C SER A 71 12.28 -27.79 -0.59
N GLU A 72 12.75 -26.52 -0.61
CA GLU A 72 12.96 -25.74 0.59
C GLU A 72 11.66 -25.12 1.12
N ALA A 73 10.84 -24.60 0.23
CA ALA A 73 9.56 -23.98 0.56
C ALA A 73 8.58 -24.97 1.22
N ALA A 74 8.68 -26.28 0.90
CA ALA A 74 7.86 -27.36 1.47
C ALA A 74 7.97 -27.51 3.00
N LYS A 75 8.99 -26.91 3.62
CA LYS A 75 9.13 -26.86 5.08
C LYS A 75 8.15 -25.87 5.73
N TYR A 76 7.62 -24.92 4.94
CA TYR A 76 6.85 -23.78 5.44
C TYR A 76 5.47 -23.65 4.80
N ARG A 77 5.27 -24.21 3.60
CA ARG A 77 4.04 -24.12 2.80
C ARG A 77 3.69 -25.49 2.21
N LYS A 78 2.42 -25.69 1.91
CA LYS A 78 1.92 -26.92 1.26
C LYS A 78 0.96 -26.59 0.12
N ILE A 79 0.82 -27.55 -0.79
CA ILE A 79 -0.19 -27.48 -1.85
C ILE A 79 -1.58 -27.40 -1.22
N GLY A 80 -2.41 -26.49 -1.73
CA GLY A 80 -3.76 -26.20 -1.24
C GLY A 80 -3.83 -25.09 -0.19
N ASP A 81 -2.70 -24.55 0.31
CA ASP A 81 -2.75 -23.40 1.20
C ASP A 81 -3.32 -22.19 0.46
N GLU A 82 -4.28 -21.50 1.09
CA GLU A 82 -4.75 -20.17 0.67
C GLU A 82 -3.80 -19.11 1.19
N VAL A 83 -3.22 -18.34 0.27
CA VAL A 83 -2.23 -17.32 0.60
C VAL A 83 -2.50 -16.00 -0.12
N CYS A 84 -2.05 -14.90 0.48
CA CYS A 84 -1.79 -13.67 -0.22
C CYS A 84 -0.29 -13.41 -0.28
N ALA A 85 0.19 -12.71 -1.31
CA ALA A 85 1.62 -12.56 -1.56
C ALA A 85 1.99 -11.15 -2.00
N LEU A 86 3.14 -10.66 -1.50
CA LEU A 86 3.80 -9.45 -1.94
C LEU A 86 4.76 -9.79 -3.09
N LEU A 87 4.63 -9.09 -4.21
CA LEU A 87 5.38 -9.37 -5.44
C LEU A 87 6.26 -8.20 -5.85
N GLY A 88 7.27 -8.49 -6.66
CA GLY A 88 8.04 -7.46 -7.38
C GLY A 88 7.43 -7.12 -8.75
N GLY A 89 6.51 -7.93 -9.22
CA GLY A 89 5.81 -7.91 -10.50
C GLY A 89 5.20 -9.28 -10.75
N GLY A 90 4.43 -9.44 -11.82
CA GLY A 90 3.89 -10.75 -12.24
C GLY A 90 2.49 -11.10 -11.75
N GLY A 91 1.86 -10.25 -10.93
CA GLY A 91 0.55 -10.55 -10.34
C GLY A 91 -0.65 -10.47 -11.31
N TYR A 92 -0.49 -9.84 -12.46
CA TYR A 92 -1.56 -9.79 -13.47
C TYR A 92 -1.47 -10.99 -14.42
N ALA A 93 -1.62 -12.19 -13.89
CA ALA A 93 -1.49 -13.46 -14.61
C ALA A 93 -2.33 -14.56 -13.98
N GLU A 94 -2.38 -15.73 -14.62
CA GLU A 94 -3.03 -16.93 -14.06
C GLU A 94 -2.21 -17.52 -12.91
N TYR A 95 -0.88 -17.50 -13.01
CA TYR A 95 0.04 -18.06 -12.03
C TYR A 95 1.23 -17.16 -11.77
N VAL A 96 1.79 -17.25 -10.57
CA VAL A 96 3.06 -16.63 -10.21
C VAL A 96 3.90 -17.57 -9.34
N ALA A 97 5.20 -17.65 -9.64
CA ALA A 97 6.18 -18.26 -8.75
C ALA A 97 6.79 -17.16 -7.88
N VAL A 98 6.82 -17.37 -6.57
CA VAL A 98 7.33 -16.40 -5.60
C VAL A 98 7.95 -17.13 -4.41
N ARG A 99 8.98 -16.53 -3.80
CA ARG A 99 9.58 -17.06 -2.56
C ARG A 99 8.50 -17.28 -1.50
N TYR A 100 8.60 -18.42 -0.79
CA TYR A 100 7.62 -18.79 0.24
C TYR A 100 7.46 -17.73 1.34
N ASP A 101 8.53 -16.98 1.66
CA ASP A 101 8.56 -15.94 2.69
C ASP A 101 7.97 -14.59 2.24
N MET A 102 7.62 -14.47 0.95
CA MET A 102 6.80 -13.36 0.43
C MET A 102 5.30 -13.66 0.53
N THR A 103 4.90 -14.86 0.97
CA THR A 103 3.51 -15.26 1.17
C THR A 103 3.08 -15.13 2.61
N MET A 104 1.82 -14.78 2.82
CA MET A 104 1.16 -14.73 4.12
C MET A 104 -0.11 -15.60 4.07
N PRO A 105 -0.50 -16.26 5.18
CA PRO A 105 -1.78 -16.95 5.21
C PRO A 105 -2.93 -15.94 5.03
N VAL A 106 -3.98 -16.33 4.34
CA VAL A 106 -5.20 -15.52 4.28
C VAL A 106 -5.82 -15.48 5.67
N PRO A 107 -6.02 -14.29 6.28
CA PRO A 107 -6.62 -14.20 7.61
C PRO A 107 -8.12 -14.50 7.55
N ALA A 108 -8.62 -15.32 8.46
CA ALA A 108 -10.06 -15.54 8.56
C ALA A 108 -10.78 -14.26 9.06
N PRO A 109 -11.98 -13.93 8.58
CA PRO A 109 -12.79 -14.62 7.57
C PRO A 109 -12.65 -14.03 6.14
N MET A 110 -11.47 -13.52 5.75
CA MET A 110 -11.28 -12.85 4.46
C MET A 110 -11.45 -13.80 3.28
N SER A 111 -12.10 -13.33 2.22
CA SER A 111 -12.09 -13.98 0.91
C SER A 111 -10.76 -13.72 0.19
N LEU A 112 -10.44 -14.52 -0.84
CA LEU A 112 -9.25 -14.27 -1.67
C LEU A 112 -9.27 -12.90 -2.34
N VAL A 113 -10.44 -12.37 -2.71
CA VAL A 113 -10.58 -11.02 -3.26
C VAL A 113 -10.17 -9.95 -2.24
N GLN A 114 -10.59 -10.08 -0.99
CA GLN A 114 -10.19 -9.17 0.09
C GLN A 114 -8.71 -9.34 0.42
N ALA A 115 -8.24 -10.58 0.51
CA ALA A 115 -6.85 -10.89 0.82
C ALA A 115 -5.87 -10.37 -0.24
N ALA A 116 -6.26 -10.35 -1.53
CA ALA A 116 -5.44 -9.78 -2.60
C ALA A 116 -5.18 -8.27 -2.42
N ALA A 117 -6.05 -7.55 -1.72
CA ALA A 117 -5.92 -6.11 -1.46
C ALA A 117 -5.05 -5.77 -0.24
N MET A 118 -4.40 -6.76 0.38
CA MET A 118 -3.68 -6.59 1.64
C MET A 118 -2.15 -6.44 1.48
N PRO A 119 -1.42 -7.29 0.72
CA PRO A 119 0.02 -7.41 0.86
C PRO A 119 0.79 -6.09 0.70
N GLU A 120 0.58 -5.35 -0.39
CA GLU A 120 1.32 -4.13 -0.68
C GLU A 120 0.93 -2.99 0.27
N ALA A 121 -0.36 -2.76 0.45
CA ALA A 121 -0.84 -1.65 1.27
C ALA A 121 -0.55 -1.86 2.76
N PHE A 122 -0.73 -3.09 3.27
CA PHE A 122 -0.46 -3.43 4.67
C PHE A 122 1.04 -3.43 4.98
N ALA A 123 1.88 -3.99 4.09
CA ALA A 123 3.33 -3.96 4.27
C ALA A 123 3.88 -2.53 4.20
N THR A 124 3.37 -1.70 3.29
CA THR A 124 3.73 -0.27 3.20
C THR A 124 3.28 0.48 4.46
N ALA A 125 2.06 0.24 4.95
CA ALA A 125 1.57 0.84 6.19
C ALA A 125 2.45 0.45 7.39
N TYR A 126 2.73 -0.85 7.54
CA TYR A 126 3.55 -1.36 8.64
C TYR A 126 4.97 -0.82 8.61
N LEU A 127 5.61 -0.82 7.43
CA LEU A 127 6.94 -0.25 7.24
C LEU A 127 6.98 1.21 7.69
N ASN A 128 6.03 2.03 7.24
CA ASN A 128 6.05 3.47 7.48
C ASN A 128 5.61 3.83 8.90
N LEU A 129 4.63 3.16 9.48
CA LEU A 129 4.19 3.42 10.85
C LEU A 129 5.21 2.92 11.88
N PHE A 130 5.64 1.66 11.79
CA PHE A 130 6.33 1.02 12.90
C PHE A 130 7.83 0.85 12.71
N ILE A 131 8.32 0.70 11.50
CA ILE A 131 9.76 0.55 11.25
C ILE A 131 10.41 1.92 11.07
N GLU A 132 9.94 2.72 10.11
CA GLU A 132 10.50 4.05 9.84
C GLU A 132 9.97 5.10 10.82
N GLY A 133 8.66 5.11 11.04
CA GLY A 133 7.99 6.05 11.93
C GLY A 133 8.18 5.77 13.41
N GLN A 134 8.43 4.51 13.80
CA GLN A 134 8.53 4.10 15.21
C GLN A 134 7.35 4.62 16.05
N ALA A 135 6.16 4.47 15.48
CA ALA A 135 4.91 4.98 16.05
C ALA A 135 4.63 4.45 17.44
N LYS A 136 4.14 5.32 18.32
CA LYS A 136 3.76 4.99 19.70
C LYS A 136 2.31 5.36 19.95
N PRO A 137 1.60 4.63 20.83
CA PRO A 137 0.25 5.03 21.25
C PRO A 137 0.23 6.46 21.78
N GLY A 138 -0.79 7.23 21.40
CA GLY A 138 -0.97 8.63 21.77
C GLY A 138 -0.32 9.64 20.82
N GLU A 139 0.56 9.22 19.91
CA GLU A 139 1.11 10.10 18.87
C GLU A 139 0.07 10.45 17.80
N THR A 140 0.26 11.58 17.13
CA THR A 140 -0.58 12.05 16.03
C THR A 140 0.06 11.72 14.68
N LEU A 141 -0.68 11.00 13.84
CA LEU A 141 -0.34 10.71 12.46
C LEU A 141 -1.04 11.69 11.52
N LEU A 142 -0.28 12.30 10.61
CA LEU A 142 -0.79 12.95 9.41
C LEU A 142 -0.66 11.99 8.21
N MET A 143 -1.78 11.67 7.56
CA MET A 143 -1.82 10.86 6.34
C MET A 143 -2.52 11.64 5.23
N HIS A 144 -1.79 12.09 4.22
CA HIS A 144 -2.38 12.74 3.06
C HIS A 144 -3.11 11.75 2.14
N ALA A 145 -3.96 12.28 1.27
CA ALA A 145 -4.76 11.49 0.33
C ALA A 145 -5.60 10.39 1.01
N GLY A 146 -6.41 10.76 2.00
CA GLY A 146 -7.19 9.88 2.88
C GLY A 146 -8.11 8.87 2.18
N ALA A 147 -8.50 9.13 0.93
CA ALA A 147 -9.32 8.21 0.13
C ALA A 147 -8.49 7.20 -0.68
N SER A 148 -7.16 7.26 -0.64
CA SER A 148 -6.29 6.34 -1.38
C SER A 148 -6.35 4.91 -0.84
N GLY A 149 -5.94 3.95 -1.69
CA GLY A 149 -5.82 2.55 -1.27
C GLY A 149 -4.86 2.34 -0.10
N LEU A 150 -3.79 3.13 0.02
CA LEU A 150 -2.87 3.08 1.15
C LEU A 150 -3.51 3.68 2.41
N ALA A 151 -4.10 4.87 2.31
CA ALA A 151 -4.71 5.53 3.46
C ALA A 151 -5.86 4.71 4.05
N SER A 152 -6.62 3.96 3.22
CA SER A 152 -7.67 3.06 3.68
C SER A 152 -7.18 1.92 4.58
N VAL A 153 -5.86 1.69 4.62
CA VAL A 153 -5.20 0.72 5.51
C VAL A 153 -4.44 1.44 6.62
N VAL A 154 -3.69 2.50 6.31
CA VAL A 154 -2.88 3.26 7.29
C VAL A 154 -3.76 3.85 8.39
N ILE A 155 -4.90 4.45 8.04
CA ILE A 155 -5.80 5.10 9.02
C ILE A 155 -6.33 4.08 10.05
N PRO A 156 -7.04 3.00 9.67
CA PRO A 156 -7.54 2.04 10.65
C PRO A 156 -6.41 1.30 11.38
N MET A 157 -5.27 1.05 10.74
CA MET A 157 -4.11 0.46 11.41
C MET A 157 -3.58 1.39 12.51
N ALA A 158 -3.34 2.66 12.21
CA ALA A 158 -2.90 3.66 13.18
C ALA A 158 -3.90 3.79 14.36
N LYS A 159 -5.20 3.84 14.06
CA LYS A 159 -6.26 3.87 15.07
C LYS A 159 -6.24 2.64 15.97
N ALA A 160 -6.08 1.45 15.41
CA ALA A 160 -6.03 0.20 16.16
C ALA A 160 -4.83 0.11 17.11
N PHE A 161 -3.73 0.80 16.77
CA PHE A 161 -2.53 0.93 17.61
C PHE A 161 -2.52 2.18 18.50
N GLY A 162 -3.66 2.88 18.63
CA GLY A 162 -3.85 3.96 19.58
C GLY A 162 -3.29 5.32 19.17
N LEU A 163 -3.07 5.55 17.87
CA LEU A 163 -2.69 6.87 17.36
C LEU A 163 -3.94 7.74 17.14
N ARG A 164 -3.75 9.05 17.28
CA ARG A 164 -4.63 10.05 16.69
C ARG A 164 -4.32 10.17 15.20
N VAL A 165 -5.33 10.33 14.36
CA VAL A 165 -5.15 10.41 12.91
C VAL A 165 -5.80 11.68 12.35
N VAL A 166 -4.98 12.48 11.69
CA VAL A 166 -5.38 13.60 10.82
C VAL A 166 -5.18 13.18 9.38
N THR A 167 -6.17 13.38 8.51
CA THR A 167 -6.06 13.05 7.10
C THR A 167 -6.61 14.18 6.23
N SER A 168 -6.17 14.27 4.98
CA SER A 168 -6.68 15.23 4.00
C SER A 168 -7.31 14.55 2.80
N VAL A 169 -8.37 15.17 2.28
CA VAL A 169 -9.06 14.76 1.05
C VAL A 169 -9.38 15.99 0.19
N LEU A 170 -9.68 15.77 -1.09
CA LEU A 170 -9.92 16.86 -2.03
C LEU A 170 -11.23 17.60 -1.72
N ASP A 171 -12.31 16.87 -1.47
CA ASP A 171 -13.67 17.40 -1.38
C ASP A 171 -14.52 16.65 -0.34
N GLU A 172 -15.75 17.12 -0.16
CA GLU A 172 -16.71 16.55 0.80
C GLU A 172 -17.22 15.16 0.43
N GLU A 173 -17.28 14.83 -0.84
CA GLU A 173 -17.71 13.50 -1.27
C GLU A 173 -16.67 12.46 -0.81
N LYS A 174 -15.40 12.74 -1.05
CA LYS A 174 -14.30 11.92 -0.52
C LYS A 174 -14.28 11.90 1.01
N ALA A 175 -14.56 13.03 1.68
CA ALA A 175 -14.63 13.05 3.15
C ALA A 175 -15.74 12.14 3.68
N ARG A 176 -16.94 12.20 3.08
CA ARG A 176 -18.05 11.29 3.46
C ARG A 176 -17.71 9.83 3.22
N SER A 177 -17.02 9.53 2.11
CA SER A 177 -16.69 8.15 1.73
C SER A 177 -15.69 7.45 2.66
N ILE A 178 -14.88 8.22 3.42
CA ILE A 178 -13.87 7.71 4.33
C ILE A 178 -14.24 7.80 5.82
N GLN A 179 -15.44 8.27 6.17
CA GLN A 179 -15.86 8.38 7.58
C GLN A 179 -15.76 7.06 8.34
N HIS A 180 -16.00 5.95 7.67
CA HIS A 180 -15.88 4.60 8.24
C HIS A 180 -14.45 4.23 8.67
N LEU A 181 -13.41 4.91 8.16
CA LEU A 181 -12.01 4.71 8.55
C LEU A 181 -11.69 5.31 9.93
N ASN A 182 -12.59 6.16 10.46
CA ASN A 182 -12.54 6.70 11.81
C ASN A 182 -11.30 7.58 12.10
N ALA A 183 -10.87 8.40 11.14
CA ALA A 183 -9.89 9.44 11.38
C ALA A 183 -10.45 10.49 12.37
N ASP A 184 -9.59 11.03 13.25
CA ASP A 184 -10.01 12.01 14.27
C ASP A 184 -10.27 13.40 13.65
N ARG A 185 -9.57 13.74 12.56
CA ARG A 185 -9.84 14.93 11.75
C ARG A 185 -9.67 14.62 10.27
N ILE A 186 -10.61 15.11 9.46
CA ILE A 186 -10.57 15.05 8.00
C ILE A 186 -10.51 16.49 7.49
N ILE A 187 -9.39 16.87 6.88
CA ILE A 187 -9.17 18.16 6.25
C ILE A 187 -9.72 18.08 4.82
N VAL A 188 -10.70 18.92 4.50
CA VAL A 188 -11.26 19.01 3.14
C VAL A 188 -10.59 20.17 2.41
N SER A 189 -9.62 19.88 1.53
CA SER A 189 -8.76 20.89 0.88
C SER A 189 -9.53 21.92 0.04
N ALA A 190 -10.73 21.59 -0.44
CA ALA A 190 -11.61 22.53 -1.12
C ALA A 190 -12.24 23.58 -0.19
N LYS A 191 -12.19 23.40 1.14
CA LYS A 191 -12.89 24.25 2.13
C LYS A 191 -11.97 24.89 3.16
N GLU A 192 -10.89 24.23 3.51
CA GLU A 192 -9.98 24.69 4.54
C GLU A 192 -8.51 24.53 4.09
N ASP A 193 -7.67 25.40 4.59
CA ASP A 193 -6.24 25.34 4.38
C ASP A 193 -5.60 24.35 5.33
N ALA A 194 -4.74 23.45 4.79
CA ALA A 194 -4.09 22.42 5.58
C ALA A 194 -3.18 23.00 6.69
N GLU A 195 -2.52 24.14 6.44
CA GLU A 195 -1.68 24.81 7.45
C GLU A 195 -2.51 25.32 8.62
N GLN A 196 -3.67 25.93 8.32
CA GLN A 196 -4.57 26.42 9.35
C GLN A 196 -5.09 25.25 10.21
N ALA A 197 -5.53 24.17 9.56
CA ALA A 197 -6.01 22.98 10.26
C ALA A 197 -4.94 22.34 11.16
N LEU A 198 -3.69 22.22 10.67
CA LEU A 198 -2.59 21.66 11.47
C LEU A 198 -2.12 22.61 12.57
N ARG A 199 -2.25 23.91 12.39
CA ARG A 199 -2.01 24.91 13.46
C ARG A 199 -3.00 24.71 14.60
N GLU A 200 -4.28 24.58 14.29
CA GLU A 200 -5.33 24.31 15.27
C GLU A 200 -5.07 23.01 16.05
N GLU A 201 -4.64 21.93 15.36
CA GLU A 201 -4.26 20.68 16.01
C GLU A 201 -3.06 20.88 16.95
N LEU A 202 -2.02 21.61 16.53
CA LEU A 202 -0.85 21.90 17.38
C LEU A 202 -1.24 22.75 18.62
N GLU A 203 -2.07 23.78 18.44
CA GLU A 203 -2.57 24.62 19.55
C GLU A 203 -3.45 23.84 20.53
N ALA A 204 -4.17 22.84 20.05
CA ALA A 204 -4.94 21.89 20.86
C ALA A 204 -4.09 20.83 21.57
N GLY A 205 -2.76 20.81 21.37
CA GLY A 205 -1.84 19.83 21.94
C GLY A 205 -1.79 18.50 21.16
N HIS A 206 -2.15 18.53 19.89
CA HIS A 206 -2.19 17.38 18.98
C HIS A 206 -1.30 17.61 17.76
N GLY A 207 -0.12 18.22 17.94
CA GLY A 207 0.84 18.42 16.86
C GLY A 207 1.24 17.09 16.20
N VAL A 208 1.68 17.16 14.94
CA VAL A 208 1.97 15.97 14.14
C VAL A 208 3.29 15.33 14.56
N ASP A 209 3.24 14.09 15.03
CA ASP A 209 4.44 13.29 15.35
C ASP A 209 4.98 12.55 14.14
N ILE A 210 4.10 12.02 13.30
CA ILE A 210 4.44 11.25 12.11
C ILE A 210 3.63 11.77 10.94
N ALA A 211 4.29 12.03 9.81
CA ALA A 211 3.62 12.28 8.54
C ALA A 211 4.00 11.20 7.53
N ILE A 212 3.01 10.60 6.87
CA ILE A 212 3.22 9.70 5.73
C ILE A 212 2.75 10.46 4.49
N ASP A 213 3.70 10.81 3.63
CA ASP A 213 3.49 11.68 2.47
C ASP A 213 3.70 10.92 1.17
N CYS A 214 2.64 10.86 0.37
CA CYS A 214 2.65 10.35 -0.99
C CYS A 214 2.45 11.44 -2.06
N LEU A 215 2.27 12.69 -1.64
CA LEU A 215 2.00 13.81 -2.54
C LEU A 215 3.28 14.56 -2.94
N GLY A 216 4.18 14.79 -1.99
CA GLY A 216 5.33 15.66 -2.21
C GLY A 216 4.92 17.11 -2.43
N SER A 217 5.51 17.78 -3.43
CA SER A 217 5.26 19.19 -3.72
C SER A 217 5.55 20.09 -2.51
N ASP A 218 4.85 21.20 -2.35
CA ASP A 218 5.02 22.15 -1.26
C ASP A 218 4.45 21.69 0.10
N MET A 219 3.70 20.58 0.12
CA MET A 219 3.02 20.09 1.32
C MET A 219 3.98 19.84 2.49
N MET A 220 5.14 19.22 2.23
CA MET A 220 6.13 19.00 3.28
C MET A 220 6.58 20.33 3.91
N GLY A 221 7.04 21.28 3.10
CA GLY A 221 7.53 22.56 3.59
C GLY A 221 6.48 23.36 4.35
N ARG A 222 5.24 23.31 3.91
CA ARG A 222 4.09 23.98 4.53
C ARG A 222 3.69 23.34 5.86
N CYS A 223 3.75 22.00 5.97
CA CYS A 223 3.27 21.26 7.14
C CYS A 223 4.34 21.07 8.23
N LEU A 224 5.65 21.09 7.88
CA LEU A 224 6.74 20.92 8.85
C LEU A 224 6.66 21.82 10.10
N PRO A 225 6.21 23.10 10.03
CA PRO A 225 6.09 23.96 11.21
C PRO A 225 5.09 23.46 12.26
N TYR A 226 4.19 22.58 11.91
CA TYR A 226 3.13 22.05 12.78
C TYR A 226 3.43 20.64 13.33
N MET A 227 4.64 20.14 13.06
CA MET A 227 5.08 18.88 13.64
C MET A 227 5.54 19.04 15.08
N GLU A 228 5.38 18.02 15.88
CA GLU A 228 5.95 17.94 17.23
C GLU A 228 7.47 17.82 17.22
N ARG A 229 8.09 18.08 18.36
CA ARG A 229 9.53 17.94 18.53
C ARG A 229 9.94 16.46 18.35
N GLY A 230 10.91 16.20 17.47
CA GLY A 230 11.36 14.86 17.12
C GLY A 230 10.47 14.17 16.07
N GLY A 231 9.56 14.92 15.47
CA GLY A 231 8.66 14.44 14.43
C GLY A 231 9.36 13.81 13.24
N ARG A 232 8.67 12.92 12.56
CA ARG A 232 9.15 12.12 11.42
C ARG A 232 8.29 12.36 10.22
N TRP A 233 8.86 12.97 9.18
CA TRP A 233 8.23 13.10 7.87
C TRP A 233 8.72 12.01 6.94
N ILE A 234 7.83 11.13 6.52
CA ILE A 234 8.16 9.95 5.72
C ILE A 234 7.60 10.14 4.31
N MET A 235 8.51 10.34 3.35
CA MET A 235 8.21 10.50 1.94
C MET A 235 8.23 9.13 1.25
N ILE A 236 7.13 8.74 0.63
CA ILE A 236 6.98 7.46 -0.05
C ILE A 236 6.66 7.59 -1.54
N ALA A 237 6.20 8.76 -1.99
CA ALA A 237 5.95 9.11 -3.39
C ALA A 237 5.83 10.63 -3.53
N THR A 238 5.81 11.12 -4.77
CA THR A 238 5.76 12.54 -5.12
C THR A 238 4.68 12.83 -6.17
N LEU A 239 3.47 12.32 -5.94
CA LEU A 239 2.38 12.33 -6.94
C LEU A 239 1.93 13.72 -7.38
N ALA A 240 2.18 14.76 -6.57
CA ALA A 240 1.85 16.15 -6.86
C ALA A 240 3.08 17.03 -7.21
N GLY A 241 4.30 16.48 -7.07
CA GLY A 241 5.53 17.18 -7.43
C GLY A 241 6.75 16.75 -6.62
N ASP A 242 7.93 16.86 -7.21
CA ASP A 242 9.20 16.31 -6.72
C ASP A 242 9.98 17.27 -5.83
N THR A 243 9.55 18.51 -5.67
CA THR A 243 10.29 19.55 -4.94
C THR A 243 9.45 20.21 -3.86
N SER A 244 10.10 20.54 -2.74
CA SER A 244 9.51 21.30 -1.64
C SER A 244 10.51 22.27 -1.06
N VAL A 245 10.05 23.46 -0.63
CA VAL A 245 10.90 24.44 0.07
C VAL A 245 10.80 24.18 1.56
N VAL A 246 11.92 23.87 2.19
CA VAL A 246 11.99 23.52 3.62
C VAL A 246 12.66 24.63 4.40
N ASN A 247 12.03 25.09 5.49
CA ASN A 247 12.65 26.00 6.45
C ASN A 247 13.60 25.21 7.36
N MET A 248 14.90 25.31 7.10
CA MET A 248 15.94 24.60 7.85
C MET A 248 15.95 24.94 9.35
N LYS A 249 15.50 26.15 9.73
CA LYS A 249 15.40 26.56 11.13
C LYS A 249 14.33 25.75 11.88
N GLU A 250 13.19 25.48 11.25
CA GLU A 250 12.16 24.64 11.84
C GLU A 250 12.66 23.19 12.01
N MET A 251 13.36 22.66 11.01
CA MET A 251 13.96 21.33 11.10
C MET A 251 14.86 21.15 12.32
N TYR A 252 15.92 21.98 12.44
CA TYR A 252 16.90 21.75 13.52
C TYR A 252 16.33 22.10 14.90
N LYS A 253 15.53 23.15 15.02
CA LYS A 253 14.95 23.57 16.31
C LYS A 253 14.00 22.53 16.87
N ARG A 254 13.26 21.82 16.00
CA ARG A 254 12.32 20.76 16.39
C ARG A 254 12.95 19.37 16.33
N SER A 255 14.19 19.24 15.90
CA SER A 255 14.88 17.94 15.74
C SER A 255 14.10 17.01 14.80
N LEU A 256 13.53 17.53 13.72
CA LEU A 256 12.74 16.76 12.78
C LEU A 256 13.62 15.80 11.97
N ARG A 257 13.04 14.66 11.57
CA ARG A 257 13.67 13.69 10.68
C ARG A 257 12.89 13.62 9.37
N LEU A 258 13.59 13.76 8.25
CA LEU A 258 13.06 13.53 6.91
C LEU A 258 13.55 12.16 6.44
N ILE A 259 12.63 11.28 6.08
CA ILE A 259 12.89 9.88 5.74
C ILE A 259 12.27 9.62 4.37
N GLY A 260 13.08 9.21 3.39
CA GLY A 260 12.60 8.72 2.10
C GLY A 260 12.74 7.21 2.02
N ASN A 261 11.69 6.52 1.58
CA ASN A 261 11.79 5.08 1.36
C ASN A 261 10.79 4.57 0.32
N THR A 262 11.04 3.35 -0.16
CA THR A 262 10.11 2.58 -0.97
C THR A 262 10.13 1.12 -0.52
N LEU A 263 8.98 0.48 -0.44
CA LEU A 263 8.89 -0.95 -0.12
C LEU A 263 9.53 -1.82 -1.21
N ARG A 264 9.28 -1.49 -2.49
CA ARG A 264 9.72 -2.27 -3.65
C ARG A 264 11.25 -2.41 -3.71
N ALA A 265 12.00 -1.37 -3.33
CA ALA A 265 13.47 -1.36 -3.35
C ALA A 265 14.12 -2.10 -2.15
N ARG A 266 13.35 -2.54 -1.17
CA ARG A 266 13.88 -3.30 -0.02
C ARG A 266 14.34 -4.68 -0.47
N THR A 267 15.38 -5.19 0.21
CA THR A 267 15.87 -6.56 -0.06
C THR A 267 14.80 -7.61 0.24
N PRO A 268 14.83 -8.78 -0.40
CA PRO A 268 13.89 -9.86 -0.09
C PRO A 268 13.85 -10.21 1.41
N GLN A 269 14.99 -10.22 2.09
CA GLN A 269 15.08 -10.49 3.53
C GLN A 269 14.34 -9.45 4.37
N MET A 270 14.52 -8.15 4.06
CA MET A 270 13.80 -7.08 4.76
C MET A 270 12.29 -7.17 4.53
N LYS A 271 11.87 -7.50 3.30
CA LYS A 271 10.45 -7.70 2.99
C LYS A 271 9.89 -8.88 3.79
N ALA A 272 10.59 -10.02 3.83
CA ALA A 272 10.18 -11.19 4.61
C ALA A 272 10.01 -10.85 6.11
N GLU A 273 10.94 -10.09 6.67
CA GLU A 273 10.85 -9.63 8.07
C GLU A 273 9.63 -8.72 8.30
N ILE A 274 9.36 -7.80 7.35
CA ILE A 274 8.17 -6.93 7.41
C ILE A 274 6.90 -7.78 7.39
N LEU A 275 6.79 -8.74 6.46
CA LEU A 275 5.62 -9.60 6.33
C LEU A 275 5.42 -10.50 7.55
N ALA A 276 6.50 -11.07 8.10
CA ALA A 276 6.43 -11.88 9.31
C ALA A 276 5.93 -11.07 10.52
N LYS A 277 6.43 -9.83 10.68
CA LYS A 277 5.97 -8.91 11.73
C LYS A 277 4.52 -8.48 11.50
N LEU A 278 4.14 -8.20 10.26
CA LEU A 278 2.78 -7.84 9.87
C LEU A 278 1.79 -8.96 10.26
N VAL A 279 2.10 -10.21 9.91
CA VAL A 279 1.27 -11.37 10.28
C VAL A 279 1.16 -11.51 11.82
N ARG A 280 2.27 -11.35 12.54
CA ARG A 280 2.26 -11.46 13.99
C ARG A 280 1.43 -10.37 14.67
N ASP A 281 1.57 -9.11 14.22
CA ASP A 281 1.08 -7.94 14.96
C ASP A 281 -0.28 -7.45 14.45
N VAL A 282 -0.60 -7.65 13.17
CA VAL A 282 -1.79 -7.06 12.51
C VAL A 282 -2.86 -8.10 12.17
N TRP A 283 -2.50 -9.33 11.76
CA TRP A 283 -3.48 -10.37 11.43
C TRP A 283 -4.47 -10.62 12.57
N PRO A 284 -4.07 -10.69 13.86
CA PRO A 284 -5.04 -10.82 14.95
C PRO A 284 -6.06 -9.67 15.02
N MET A 285 -5.70 -8.47 14.58
CA MET A 285 -6.62 -7.33 14.51
C MET A 285 -7.55 -7.40 13.30
N VAL A 286 -7.07 -7.97 12.19
CA VAL A 286 -7.89 -8.25 11.00
C VAL A 286 -8.92 -9.32 11.33
N GLU A 287 -8.51 -10.42 11.96
CA GLU A 287 -9.39 -11.52 12.39
C GLU A 287 -10.42 -11.07 13.42
N ALA A 288 -10.06 -10.10 14.27
CA ALA A 288 -10.98 -9.46 15.23
C ALA A 288 -11.89 -8.40 14.60
N GLY A 289 -11.79 -8.15 13.27
CA GLY A 289 -12.60 -7.16 12.55
C GLY A 289 -12.25 -5.70 12.87
N LYS A 290 -11.10 -5.43 13.50
CA LYS A 290 -10.67 -4.06 13.82
C LYS A 290 -10.03 -3.35 12.63
N ILE A 291 -9.45 -4.10 11.70
CA ILE A 291 -8.82 -3.61 10.47
C ILE A 291 -9.31 -4.49 9.33
N ALA A 292 -9.73 -3.87 8.23
CA ALA A 292 -10.13 -4.58 7.03
C ALA A 292 -9.66 -3.82 5.78
N PRO A 293 -9.32 -4.52 4.68
CA PRO A 293 -9.06 -3.86 3.42
C PRO A 293 -10.36 -3.26 2.86
N THR A 294 -10.29 -2.03 2.36
CA THR A 294 -11.41 -1.41 1.65
C THR A 294 -11.29 -1.74 0.17
N VAL A 295 -12.21 -2.55 -0.35
CA VAL A 295 -12.29 -2.87 -1.78
C VAL A 295 -13.34 -1.98 -2.42
N TYR A 296 -12.92 -1.11 -3.34
CA TYR A 296 -13.79 -0.19 -4.08
C TYR A 296 -14.54 -0.90 -5.19
N ARG A 297 -13.82 -1.68 -6.00
CA ARG A 297 -14.39 -2.37 -7.16
C ARG A 297 -13.65 -3.66 -7.47
N VAL A 298 -14.41 -4.65 -7.95
CA VAL A 298 -13.87 -5.92 -8.44
C VAL A 298 -14.22 -6.05 -9.92
N LEU A 299 -13.24 -6.35 -10.75
CA LEU A 299 -13.36 -6.49 -12.20
C LEU A 299 -12.68 -7.78 -12.65
N PRO A 300 -13.15 -8.46 -13.71
CA PRO A 300 -12.38 -9.53 -14.32
C PRO A 300 -11.06 -8.99 -14.89
N ILE A 301 -10.01 -9.82 -14.91
CA ILE A 301 -8.66 -9.39 -15.31
C ILE A 301 -8.58 -8.86 -16.73
N GLU A 302 -9.45 -9.32 -17.62
CA GLU A 302 -9.58 -8.84 -18.99
C GLU A 302 -10.03 -7.37 -19.06
N GLN A 303 -10.56 -6.83 -17.95
CA GLN A 303 -10.94 -5.42 -17.81
C GLN A 303 -9.84 -4.59 -17.11
N ALA A 304 -8.58 -5.02 -17.18
CA ALA A 304 -7.44 -4.29 -16.60
C ALA A 304 -7.35 -2.83 -17.11
N GLU A 305 -7.74 -2.55 -18.34
CA GLU A 305 -7.80 -1.17 -18.87
C GLU A 305 -8.74 -0.29 -18.06
N GLU A 306 -9.98 -0.74 -17.80
CA GLU A 306 -10.94 0.01 -16.99
C GLU A 306 -10.47 0.13 -15.53
N ALA A 307 -9.86 -0.93 -14.98
CA ALA A 307 -9.30 -0.89 -13.64
C ALA A 307 -8.19 0.18 -13.51
N HIS A 308 -7.29 0.29 -14.48
CA HIS A 308 -6.29 1.34 -14.56
C HIS A 308 -6.92 2.73 -14.74
N ALA A 309 -7.94 2.85 -15.59
CA ALA A 309 -8.65 4.10 -15.82
C ALA A 309 -9.32 4.63 -14.53
N ILE A 310 -9.91 3.76 -13.70
CA ILE A 310 -10.46 4.12 -12.38
C ILE A 310 -9.38 4.77 -11.49
N LEU A 311 -8.18 4.16 -11.42
CA LEU A 311 -7.07 4.72 -10.65
C LEU A 311 -6.59 6.06 -11.23
N MET A 312 -6.47 6.17 -12.56
CA MET A 312 -6.05 7.41 -13.23
C MET A 312 -7.00 8.57 -12.95
N ARG A 313 -8.32 8.32 -13.00
CA ARG A 313 -9.36 9.31 -12.68
C ARG A 313 -9.48 9.61 -11.19
N GLY A 314 -8.81 8.83 -10.31
CA GLY A 314 -8.88 9.01 -8.85
C GLY A 314 -10.27 8.75 -8.27
N GLU A 315 -11.09 7.94 -8.92
CA GLU A 315 -12.46 7.63 -8.49
C GLU A 315 -12.49 6.73 -7.26
N ASN A 316 -11.50 5.85 -7.12
CA ASN A 316 -11.48 4.84 -6.07
C ASN A 316 -11.39 5.43 -4.66
N VAL A 317 -12.08 4.77 -3.75
CA VAL A 317 -11.90 4.86 -2.30
C VAL A 317 -11.47 3.49 -1.81
N GLY A 318 -10.18 3.33 -1.52
CA GLY A 318 -9.61 2.00 -1.28
C GLY A 318 -9.05 1.34 -2.55
N LYS A 319 -9.08 0.02 -2.62
CA LYS A 319 -8.42 -0.81 -3.63
C LYS A 319 -9.37 -1.24 -4.75
N VAL A 320 -8.83 -1.31 -5.98
CA VAL A 320 -9.47 -1.99 -7.11
C VAL A 320 -8.83 -3.38 -7.24
N VAL A 321 -9.63 -4.40 -7.46
CA VAL A 321 -9.19 -5.79 -7.51
C VAL A 321 -9.60 -6.42 -8.84
N LEU A 322 -8.68 -7.14 -9.46
CA LEU A 322 -8.92 -7.98 -10.64
C LEU A 322 -9.11 -9.42 -10.19
N THR A 323 -10.13 -10.11 -10.71
CA THR A 323 -10.34 -11.55 -10.52
C THR A 323 -9.86 -12.32 -11.73
N VAL A 324 -9.24 -13.46 -11.48
CA VAL A 324 -8.77 -14.40 -12.52
C VAL A 324 -9.68 -15.63 -12.47
N SER A 325 -10.23 -16.00 -13.62
CA SER A 325 -11.03 -17.24 -13.80
C SER A 325 -10.15 -18.33 -14.37
N HIS A 326 -10.29 -19.56 -13.84
CA HIS A 326 -9.56 -20.75 -14.26
C HIS A 326 -10.50 -21.79 -14.87
#